data_a41ad72e946bfb97627f1b7ec62b2261
#
_entry.id   a41ad72e946bfb97627f1b7ec62b2261
#
_cell.length_a   1.000
_cell.length_b   1.000
_cell.length_c   1.000
_cell.angle_alpha   90.00
_cell.angle_beta   90.00
_cell.angle_gamma   90.00
#
_symmetry.space_group_name_H-M   'P 1'
#
loop_
_entity.id
_entity.type
_entity.pdbx_description
1 polymer ?
#
loop_
_entity_poly.entity_id
_entity_poly.type
_entity_poly.pdbx_seq_one_letter_code
_entity_poly.pdbx_strand_id
1 'polypeptide(L)'
;MGDLAVWLRDNVQADDGPEVDAWTLVRTALAAGDHLEAALENKPLPDSLVVKIVRSTWDFIAQGDYSLLKSAIKTETIFPLRTLFTGLFRSTNRNIHVVTTNYDRVAEYAADSGGYIHNTGFLPGYLRRADGAENLIFKQGANLARTVTVWKVHGS
;
A
#
# COMPACT_ATOMS: atom_id res chain seq x y z
N MET A 1 0.10 -11.07 6.33
CA MET A 1 1.36 -11.47 5.65
C MET A 1 1.35 -12.92 5.15
N GLY A 2 0.66 -13.85 5.80
CA GLY A 2 0.56 -15.23 5.32
C GLY A 2 0.05 -15.38 3.88
N ASP A 3 -0.92 -14.57 3.49
CA ASP A 3 -1.57 -14.67 2.18
C ASP A 3 -0.65 -14.30 1.01
N LEU A 4 0.24 -13.31 1.16
CA LEU A 4 1.21 -12.95 0.12
C LEU A 4 2.25 -14.05 -0.08
N ALA A 5 2.75 -14.66 0.99
CA ALA A 5 3.70 -15.76 0.90
C ALA A 5 3.10 -16.97 0.17
N VAL A 6 1.84 -17.31 0.48
CA VAL A 6 1.09 -18.36 -0.20
C VAL A 6 0.89 -18.01 -1.68
N TRP A 7 0.46 -16.77 -1.96
CA TRP A 7 0.29 -16.30 -3.33
C TRP A 7 1.57 -16.41 -4.15
N LEU A 8 2.70 -15.91 -3.64
CA LEU A 8 3.98 -15.95 -4.34
C LEU A 8 4.42 -17.40 -4.62
N ARG A 9 4.30 -18.27 -3.62
CA ARG A 9 4.64 -19.69 -3.77
C ARG A 9 3.85 -20.34 -4.93
N ASP A 10 2.60 -19.96 -5.10
CA ASP A 10 1.70 -20.59 -6.06
C ASP A 10 1.71 -19.90 -7.45
N ASN A 11 2.16 -18.64 -7.54
CA ASN A 11 2.07 -17.83 -8.75
C ASN A 11 3.43 -17.47 -9.39
N VAL A 12 4.54 -17.53 -8.66
CA VAL A 12 5.87 -17.28 -9.22
C VAL A 12 6.38 -18.56 -9.89
N GLN A 13 6.69 -18.46 -11.18
CA GLN A 13 7.25 -19.56 -11.97
C GLN A 13 8.71 -19.26 -12.32
N ALA A 14 9.59 -20.20 -12.01
CA ALA A 14 10.99 -20.18 -12.39
C ALA A 14 11.14 -20.91 -13.74
N ASP A 15 11.87 -20.31 -14.69
CA ASP A 15 11.94 -20.81 -16.08
C ASP A 15 13.20 -21.63 -16.37
N ASP A 16 14.32 -21.36 -15.71
CA ASP A 16 15.61 -22.01 -15.95
C ASP A 16 16.23 -22.60 -14.69
N GLY A 17 17.34 -23.33 -14.83
CA GLY A 17 18.01 -24.01 -13.73
C GLY A 17 18.38 -23.10 -12.57
N PRO A 18 19.11 -21.99 -12.79
CA PRO A 18 19.45 -21.03 -11.72
C PRO A 18 18.25 -20.43 -11.01
N GLU A 19 17.17 -20.09 -11.75
CA GLU A 19 15.93 -19.59 -11.14
C GLU A 19 15.21 -20.69 -10.35
N VAL A 20 15.15 -21.92 -10.88
CA VAL A 20 14.51 -23.07 -10.22
C VAL A 20 15.21 -23.36 -8.91
N ASP A 21 16.54 -23.40 -8.88
CA ASP A 21 17.32 -23.67 -7.68
C ASP A 21 17.10 -22.58 -6.63
N ALA A 22 17.21 -21.30 -7.02
CA ALA A 22 17.01 -20.17 -6.14
C ALA A 22 15.58 -20.12 -5.60
N TRP A 23 14.59 -20.32 -6.48
CA TRP A 23 13.18 -20.29 -6.09
C TRP A 23 12.80 -21.45 -5.17
N THR A 24 13.39 -22.63 -5.36
CA THR A 24 13.17 -23.79 -4.50
C THR A 24 13.61 -23.51 -3.08
N LEU A 25 14.76 -22.83 -2.88
CA LEU A 25 15.22 -22.41 -1.56
C LEU A 25 14.26 -21.43 -0.88
N VAL A 26 13.74 -20.46 -1.63
CA VAL A 26 12.76 -19.49 -1.12
C VAL A 26 11.45 -20.20 -0.76
N ARG A 27 10.92 -21.02 -1.65
CA ARG A 27 9.67 -21.79 -1.41
C ARG A 27 9.77 -22.70 -0.18
N THR A 28 10.91 -23.32 0.02
CA THR A 28 11.15 -24.18 1.19
C THR A 28 11.12 -23.37 2.49
N ALA A 29 11.75 -22.20 2.50
CA ALA A 29 11.74 -21.31 3.66
C ALA A 29 10.31 -20.80 3.95
N LEU A 30 9.57 -20.36 2.92
CA LEU A 30 8.17 -19.96 3.07
C LEU A 30 7.26 -21.11 3.54
N ALA A 31 7.50 -22.32 3.08
CA ALA A 31 6.75 -23.51 3.52
C ALA A 31 7.08 -23.90 4.97
N ALA A 32 8.29 -23.60 5.44
CA ALA A 32 8.70 -23.78 6.84
C ALA A 32 8.10 -22.70 7.78
N GLY A 33 7.45 -21.68 7.24
CA GLY A 33 6.80 -20.61 8.00
C GLY A 33 7.62 -19.33 8.14
N ASP A 34 8.72 -19.20 7.42
CA ASP A 34 9.53 -17.99 7.41
C ASP A 34 8.72 -16.83 6.81
N HIS A 35 8.94 -15.63 7.33
CA HIS A 35 8.42 -14.41 6.72
C HIS A 35 9.11 -14.15 5.37
N LEU A 36 8.41 -13.48 4.45
CA LEU A 36 8.91 -13.24 3.10
C LEU A 36 10.30 -12.57 3.09
N GLU A 37 10.51 -11.57 3.93
CA GLU A 37 11.81 -10.89 4.05
C GLU A 37 12.92 -11.87 4.44
N ALA A 38 12.70 -12.68 5.48
CA ALA A 38 13.66 -13.69 5.93
C ALA A 38 13.88 -14.79 4.86
N ALA A 39 12.82 -15.18 4.15
CA ALA A 39 12.91 -16.15 3.07
C ALA A 39 13.71 -15.65 1.86
N LEU A 40 13.77 -14.34 1.63
CA LEU A 40 14.52 -13.69 0.54
C LEU A 40 15.91 -13.22 0.99
N GLU A 41 16.12 -12.98 2.28
CA GLU A 41 17.32 -12.41 2.83
C GLU A 41 18.54 -13.31 2.54
N ASN A 42 19.66 -12.67 2.14
CA ASN A 42 20.96 -13.31 1.90
C ASN A 42 20.95 -14.47 0.88
N LYS A 43 19.94 -14.55 0.01
CA LYS A 43 19.91 -15.53 -1.08
C LYS A 43 20.31 -14.87 -2.40
N PRO A 44 21.25 -15.45 -3.14
CA PRO A 44 21.58 -14.95 -4.48
C PRO A 44 20.41 -15.27 -5.42
N LEU A 45 19.58 -14.28 -5.69
CA LEU A 45 18.46 -14.41 -6.62
C LEU A 45 18.86 -13.83 -7.99
N PRO A 46 18.64 -14.57 -9.09
CA PRO A 46 18.79 -14.02 -10.44
C PRO A 46 17.87 -12.81 -10.63
N ASP A 47 18.33 -11.79 -11.35
CA ASP A 47 17.56 -10.56 -11.59
C ASP A 47 16.19 -10.86 -12.25
N SER A 48 16.15 -11.81 -13.17
CA SER A 48 14.91 -12.27 -13.82
C SER A 48 13.90 -12.82 -12.81
N LEU A 49 14.36 -13.58 -11.83
CA LEU A 49 13.50 -14.10 -10.75
C LEU A 49 13.02 -12.97 -9.82
N VAL A 50 13.89 -12.01 -9.50
CA VAL A 50 13.51 -10.83 -8.70
C VAL A 50 12.39 -10.07 -9.39
N VAL A 51 12.48 -9.82 -10.70
CA VAL A 51 11.43 -9.16 -11.49
C VAL A 51 10.11 -9.93 -11.41
N LYS A 52 10.13 -11.26 -11.49
CA LYS A 52 8.93 -12.10 -11.39
C LYS A 52 8.29 -12.01 -10.00
N ILE A 53 9.10 -12.04 -8.93
CA ILE A 53 8.63 -11.90 -7.55
C ILE A 53 7.99 -10.52 -7.35
N VAL A 54 8.66 -9.44 -7.79
CA VAL A 54 8.14 -8.08 -7.68
C VAL A 54 6.83 -7.94 -8.44
N ARG A 55 6.75 -8.44 -9.68
CA ARG A 55 5.53 -8.39 -10.49
C ARG A 55 4.39 -9.16 -9.83
N SER A 56 4.64 -10.37 -9.35
CA SER A 56 3.62 -11.19 -8.68
C SER A 56 3.15 -10.54 -7.37
N THR A 57 4.07 -9.89 -6.63
CA THR A 57 3.72 -9.10 -5.43
C THR A 57 2.80 -7.93 -5.79
N TRP A 58 3.14 -7.21 -6.87
CA TRP A 58 2.32 -6.10 -7.35
C TRP A 58 0.92 -6.56 -7.77
N ASP A 59 0.81 -7.67 -8.51
CA ASP A 59 -0.46 -8.24 -8.94
C ASP A 59 -1.36 -8.61 -7.74
N PHE A 60 -0.77 -9.20 -6.70
CA PHE A 60 -1.48 -9.52 -5.46
C PHE A 60 -2.03 -8.26 -4.76
N ILE A 61 -1.19 -7.24 -4.60
CA ILE A 61 -1.58 -5.99 -3.96
C ILE A 61 -2.64 -5.27 -4.79
N ALA A 62 -2.47 -5.20 -6.11
CA ALA A 62 -3.42 -4.55 -7.01
C ALA A 62 -4.81 -5.19 -6.98
N GLN A 63 -4.90 -6.52 -6.90
CA GLN A 63 -6.19 -7.22 -6.77
C GLN A 63 -6.89 -6.88 -5.45
N GLY A 64 -6.16 -6.88 -4.34
CA GLY A 64 -6.69 -6.49 -3.03
C GLY A 64 -7.15 -5.02 -3.01
N ASP A 65 -6.34 -4.12 -3.55
CA ASP A 65 -6.63 -2.70 -3.65
C ASP A 65 -7.88 -2.42 -4.50
N TYR A 66 -8.00 -3.11 -5.65
CA TYR A 66 -9.19 -3.00 -6.50
C TYR A 66 -10.47 -3.50 -5.81
N SER A 67 -10.38 -4.58 -5.05
CA SER A 67 -11.50 -5.10 -4.26
C SER A 67 -11.95 -4.10 -3.19
N LEU A 68 -10.99 -3.49 -2.49
CA LEU A 68 -11.25 -2.44 -1.51
C LEU A 68 -11.88 -1.20 -2.14
N LEU A 69 -11.36 -0.76 -3.29
CA LEU A 69 -11.92 0.38 -4.04
C LEU A 69 -13.38 0.11 -4.43
N LYS A 70 -13.69 -1.08 -4.96
CA LYS A 70 -15.07 -1.46 -5.29
C LYS A 70 -15.99 -1.39 -4.08
N SER A 71 -15.54 -1.89 -2.94
CA SER A 71 -16.30 -1.84 -1.68
C SER A 71 -16.49 -0.41 -1.18
N ALA A 72 -15.46 0.43 -1.31
CA ALA A 72 -15.52 1.84 -0.93
C ALA A 72 -16.54 2.63 -1.78
N ILE A 73 -16.55 2.41 -3.09
CA ILE A 73 -17.48 3.07 -4.02
C ILE A 73 -18.93 2.67 -3.73
N LYS A 74 -19.17 1.42 -3.40
CA LYS A 74 -20.52 0.91 -3.08
C LYS A 74 -21.04 1.35 -1.72
N THR A 75 -20.26 2.08 -0.95
CA THR A 75 -20.58 2.51 0.43
C THR A 75 -20.95 1.37 1.40
N GLU A 76 -20.74 0.13 0.97
CA GLU A 76 -21.08 -1.07 1.76
C GLU A 76 -20.07 -1.33 2.89
N THR A 77 -18.85 -0.80 2.77
CA THR A 77 -17.79 -1.03 3.75
C THR A 77 -17.56 0.23 4.58
N ILE A 78 -17.86 0.16 5.86
CA ILE A 78 -17.44 1.18 6.82
C ILE A 78 -16.01 0.83 7.21
N PHE A 79 -15.04 1.60 6.70
CA PHE A 79 -13.65 1.46 7.12
C PHE A 79 -13.53 1.85 8.61
N PRO A 80 -12.98 1.00 9.49
CA PRO A 80 -12.69 1.38 10.86
C PRO A 80 -11.86 2.67 10.95
N LEU A 81 -10.95 2.85 10.01
CA LEU A 81 -10.10 4.02 9.88
C LEU A 81 -10.92 5.30 9.57
N ARG A 82 -12.01 5.21 8.78
CA ARG A 82 -12.95 6.32 8.57
C ARG A 82 -13.59 6.76 9.89
N THR A 83 -14.01 5.81 10.72
CA THR A 83 -14.59 6.10 12.02
C THR A 83 -13.59 6.81 12.92
N LEU A 84 -12.34 6.35 12.93
CA LEU A 84 -11.24 7.01 13.64
C LEU A 84 -11.03 8.44 13.14
N PHE A 85 -10.93 8.67 11.83
CA PHE A 85 -10.78 10.02 11.25
C PHE A 85 -11.93 10.92 11.64
N THR A 86 -13.17 10.42 11.57
CA THR A 86 -14.35 11.17 11.98
C THR A 86 -14.28 11.58 13.46
N GLY A 87 -13.81 10.69 14.32
CA GLY A 87 -13.59 10.98 15.74
C GLY A 87 -12.53 12.06 15.96
N LEU A 88 -11.38 11.93 15.31
CA LEU A 88 -10.26 12.87 15.41
C LEU A 88 -10.62 14.27 14.87
N PHE A 89 -11.38 14.34 13.79
CA PHE A 89 -11.83 15.61 13.21
C PHE A 89 -12.96 16.31 14.00
N ARG A 90 -13.45 15.73 15.07
CA ARG A 90 -14.32 16.46 16.02
C ARG A 90 -13.56 17.52 16.81
N SER A 91 -12.23 17.41 16.88
CA SER A 91 -11.36 18.43 17.44
C SER A 91 -11.19 19.62 16.50
N THR A 92 -10.45 20.64 16.94
CA THR A 92 -10.10 21.81 16.11
C THR A 92 -9.09 21.50 15.01
N ASN A 93 -8.45 20.32 15.06
CA ASN A 93 -7.49 19.90 14.06
C ASN A 93 -8.15 19.77 12.70
N ARG A 94 -7.47 20.26 11.67
CA ARG A 94 -7.92 20.19 10.28
C ARG A 94 -7.05 19.27 9.43
N ASN A 95 -5.95 18.79 9.98
CA ASN A 95 -5.05 17.87 9.31
C ASN A 95 -4.72 16.69 10.22
N ILE A 96 -4.80 15.49 9.67
CA ILE A 96 -4.38 14.24 10.31
C ILE A 96 -3.25 13.66 9.48
N HIS A 97 -2.18 13.23 10.14
CA HIS A 97 -1.07 12.54 9.50
C HIS A 97 -1.17 11.04 9.79
N VAL A 98 -1.16 10.26 8.73
CA VAL A 98 -1.07 8.79 8.77
C VAL A 98 0.31 8.41 8.25
N VAL A 99 1.09 7.70 9.04
CA VAL A 99 2.37 7.13 8.63
C VAL A 99 2.20 5.63 8.50
N THR A 100 2.52 5.08 7.34
CA THR A 100 2.37 3.66 7.07
C THR A 100 3.56 3.08 6.30
N THR A 101 3.90 1.84 6.61
CA THR A 101 4.85 1.04 5.84
C THR A 101 4.16 0.24 4.73
N ASN A 102 2.83 0.22 4.71
CA ASN A 102 2.05 -0.57 3.75
C ASN A 102 1.95 0.12 2.40
N TYR A 103 1.94 -0.67 1.35
CA TYR A 103 1.76 -0.22 -0.03
C TYR A 103 0.29 -0.05 -0.44
N ASP A 104 -0.66 -0.56 0.36
CA ASP A 104 -2.10 -0.43 0.09
C ASP A 104 -2.59 1.02 0.20
N ARG A 105 -3.80 1.28 -0.30
CA ARG A 105 -4.46 2.60 -0.27
C ARG A 105 -5.64 2.66 0.69
N VAL A 106 -5.64 1.85 1.74
CA VAL A 106 -6.73 1.80 2.73
C VAL A 106 -6.96 3.15 3.40
N ALA A 107 -5.87 3.87 3.74
CA ALA A 107 -5.98 5.18 4.39
C ALA A 107 -6.60 6.24 3.46
N GLU A 108 -6.20 6.23 2.19
CA GLU A 108 -6.74 7.12 1.17
C GLU A 108 -8.23 6.84 0.91
N TYR A 109 -8.62 5.57 0.75
CA TYR A 109 -10.02 5.19 0.57
C TYR A 109 -10.88 5.49 1.80
N ALA A 110 -10.32 5.31 3.00
CA ALA A 110 -11.01 5.67 4.24
C ALA A 110 -11.23 7.19 4.34
N ALA A 111 -10.26 7.99 3.90
CA ALA A 111 -10.39 9.44 3.85
C ALA A 111 -11.47 9.87 2.83
N ASP A 112 -11.41 9.34 1.60
CA ASP A 112 -12.38 9.65 0.55
C ASP A 112 -13.81 9.26 0.96
N SER A 113 -13.98 8.05 1.52
CA SER A 113 -15.28 7.59 2.00
C SER A 113 -15.83 8.44 3.15
N GLY A 114 -14.96 9.13 3.89
CA GLY A 114 -15.31 10.08 4.95
C GLY A 114 -15.59 11.50 4.44
N GLY A 115 -15.40 11.77 3.14
CA GLY A 115 -15.51 13.10 2.55
C GLY A 115 -14.34 14.02 2.91
N TYR A 116 -13.19 13.45 3.23
CA TYR A 116 -11.97 14.19 3.54
C TYR A 116 -11.05 14.26 2.33
N ILE A 117 -10.28 15.35 2.21
CA ILE A 117 -9.25 15.42 1.18
C ILE A 117 -8.06 14.58 1.64
N HIS A 118 -7.59 13.65 0.81
CA HIS A 118 -6.33 12.96 1.08
C HIS A 118 -5.17 13.59 0.30
N ASN A 119 -3.99 13.58 0.92
CA ASN A 119 -2.73 14.03 0.34
C ASN A 119 -1.64 13.00 0.64
N THR A 120 -0.89 12.60 -0.37
CA THR A 120 0.19 11.59 -0.27
C THR A 120 1.59 12.22 -0.19
N GLY A 121 1.68 13.49 0.17
CA GLY A 121 2.95 14.21 0.25
C GLY A 121 3.48 14.73 -1.10
N PHE A 122 2.68 14.60 -2.17
CA PHE A 122 3.02 15.09 -3.50
C PHE A 122 2.01 16.13 -3.96
N LEU A 123 2.49 17.10 -4.74
CA LEU A 123 1.61 18.05 -5.41
C LEU A 123 0.71 17.31 -6.41
N PRO A 124 -0.61 17.64 -6.46
CA PRO A 124 -1.49 17.05 -7.45
C PRO A 124 -1.06 17.46 -8.86
N GLY A 125 -1.16 16.53 -9.82
CA GLY A 125 -0.83 16.77 -11.21
C GLY A 125 -0.31 15.51 -11.90
N TYR A 126 0.01 15.61 -13.20
CA TYR A 126 0.56 14.50 -13.98
C TYR A 126 1.98 14.11 -13.55
N LEU A 127 2.76 15.09 -13.11
CA LEU A 127 4.09 14.86 -12.56
C LEU A 127 4.01 14.99 -11.05
N ARG A 128 4.32 13.92 -10.34
CA ARG A 128 4.38 13.94 -8.87
C ARG A 128 5.60 14.75 -8.44
N ARG A 129 5.36 15.80 -7.68
CA ARG A 129 6.39 16.66 -7.12
C ARG A 129 6.20 16.74 -5.61
N ALA A 130 7.29 16.53 -4.88
CA ALA A 130 7.30 16.64 -3.42
C ALA A 130 7.58 18.07 -2.93
N ASP A 131 8.20 18.90 -3.77
CA ASP A 131 8.60 20.26 -3.39
C ASP A 131 7.40 21.11 -3.01
N GLY A 132 7.34 21.55 -1.77
CA GLY A 132 6.30 22.40 -1.23
C GLY A 132 4.98 21.69 -0.93
N ALA A 133 4.91 20.36 -1.06
CA ALA A 133 3.69 19.60 -0.76
C ALA A 133 3.28 19.70 0.71
N GLU A 134 4.25 19.87 1.61
CA GLU A 134 4.04 20.08 3.05
C GLU A 134 3.32 21.39 3.37
N ASN A 135 3.37 22.37 2.45
CA ASN A 135 2.75 23.68 2.59
C ASN A 135 1.36 23.76 1.93
N LEU A 136 0.85 22.65 1.39
CA LEU A 136 -0.46 22.63 0.76
C LEU A 136 -1.57 22.89 1.77
N ILE A 137 -2.36 23.92 1.49
CA ILE A 137 -3.57 24.26 2.23
C ILE A 137 -4.76 24.08 1.32
N PHE A 138 -5.62 23.12 1.68
CA PHE A 138 -6.86 22.89 0.96
C PHE A 138 -8.01 23.67 1.60
N LYS A 139 -8.86 24.26 0.77
CA LYS A 139 -10.05 24.99 1.19
C LYS A 139 -11.31 24.32 0.63
N GLN A 140 -12.36 24.33 1.43
CA GLN A 140 -13.69 23.96 1.04
C GLN A 140 -14.61 25.17 1.27
N GLY A 141 -14.86 25.92 0.20
CA GLY A 141 -15.45 27.25 0.31
C GLY A 141 -14.54 28.22 1.07
N ALA A 142 -15.09 28.91 2.06
CA ALA A 142 -14.33 29.84 2.93
C ALA A 142 -13.54 29.15 4.06
N ASN A 143 -13.75 27.86 4.28
CA ASN A 143 -13.16 27.12 5.38
C ASN A 143 -11.95 26.29 4.95
N LEU A 144 -11.06 26.01 5.89
CA LEU A 144 -10.01 25.01 5.71
C LEU A 144 -10.65 23.62 5.60
N ALA A 145 -10.32 22.90 4.54
CA ALA A 145 -10.76 21.52 4.39
C ALA A 145 -10.12 20.62 5.44
N ARG A 146 -10.84 19.55 5.81
CA ARG A 146 -10.28 18.47 6.61
C ARG A 146 -9.44 17.58 5.71
N THR A 147 -8.17 17.43 6.04
CA THR A 147 -7.18 16.75 5.21
C THR A 147 -6.55 15.59 5.96
N VAL A 148 -6.41 14.46 5.28
CA VAL A 148 -5.64 13.30 5.75
C VAL A 148 -4.37 13.22 4.91
N THR A 149 -3.22 13.48 5.52
CA THR A 149 -1.93 13.34 4.85
C THR A 149 -1.36 11.95 5.12
N VAL A 150 -1.16 11.18 4.07
CA VAL A 150 -0.67 9.79 4.14
C VAL A 150 0.80 9.75 3.71
N TRP A 151 1.66 9.36 4.65
CA TRP A 151 3.10 9.19 4.43
C TRP A 151 3.44 7.72 4.29
N LYS A 152 3.84 7.29 3.10
CA LYS A 152 4.30 5.93 2.83
C LYS A 152 5.83 5.90 2.89
N VAL A 153 6.38 5.34 3.97
CA VAL A 153 7.83 5.39 4.25
C VAL A 153 8.66 4.52 3.30
N HIS A 154 8.05 3.53 2.65
CA HIS A 154 8.71 2.69 1.64
C HIS A 154 8.41 3.12 0.20
N GLY A 155 7.75 4.25 0.00
CA GLY A 155 7.30 4.72 -1.31
C GLY A 155 5.91 4.18 -1.69
N SER A 156 5.41 4.63 -2.82
CA SER A 156 4.10 4.27 -3.40
C SER A 156 4.19 4.13 -4.91
#